data_dd8c1f002015a413566c7e2211178d01
#
_entry.id   dd8c1f002015a413566c7e2211178d01
#
_cell.length_a   1.000
_cell.length_b   1.000
_cell.length_c   1.000
_cell.angle_alpha   90.00
_cell.angle_beta   90.00
_cell.angle_gamma   90.00
#
_symmetry.space_group_name_H-M   'P 1'
#
loop_
_entity.id
_entity.type
_entity.pdbx_description
1 polymer ?
#
loop_
_entity_poly.entity_id
_entity_poly.type
_entity_poly.pdbx_seq_one_letter_code
_entity_poly.pdbx_strand_id
1 'polypeptide(L)'
;IAMAPAGGWVAVRGSIDLPMVVLCAAVALWIGAFDAMYGAQDEDFDRSQGLHSLAVSYGAGGAFAISRVLHVTCIACFFALGLMLGLSWLYFVGVGIGAGTLYYQHSIVSPTDFSRVTQVYFLRNGIVSVAICLCAWLSYYV
;
A
#
# COMPACT_ATOMS: atom_id res chain seq x y z
N ILE A 1 -2.53 -8.67 -8.01
CA ILE A 1 -3.15 -7.33 -7.84
C ILE A 1 -2.20 -6.24 -8.35
N ALA A 2 -0.91 -6.25 -7.99
CA ALA A 2 0.05 -5.19 -8.35
C ALA A 2 0.19 -4.90 -9.86
N MET A 3 -0.13 -5.84 -10.72
CA MET A 3 -0.12 -5.68 -12.19
C MET A 3 -1.42 -5.12 -12.77
N ALA A 4 -2.47 -4.96 -11.97
CA ALA A 4 -3.74 -4.42 -12.46
C ALA A 4 -3.61 -3.01 -13.07
N PRO A 5 -2.84 -2.07 -12.47
CA PRO A 5 -2.62 -0.77 -13.08
C PRO A 5 -1.92 -0.84 -14.45
N ALA A 6 -1.01 -1.81 -14.65
CA ALA A 6 -0.35 -2.00 -15.94
C ALA A 6 -1.33 -2.35 -17.06
N GLY A 7 -2.31 -3.21 -16.75
CA GLY A 7 -3.36 -3.57 -17.70
C GLY A 7 -4.17 -2.35 -18.17
N GLY A 8 -4.63 -1.53 -17.22
CA GLY A 8 -5.34 -0.29 -17.52
C GLY A 8 -4.47 0.73 -18.28
N TRP A 9 -3.23 0.89 -17.86
CA TRP A 9 -2.29 1.81 -18.48
C TRP A 9 -2.01 1.45 -19.95
N VAL A 10 -1.66 0.18 -20.20
CA VAL A 10 -1.36 -0.30 -21.57
C VAL A 10 -2.62 -0.24 -22.45
N ALA A 11 -3.80 -0.54 -21.91
CA ALA A 11 -5.05 -0.45 -22.66
C ALA A 11 -5.33 0.98 -23.17
N VAL A 12 -4.94 2.02 -22.41
CA VAL A 12 -5.18 3.41 -22.77
C VAL A 12 -4.02 4.02 -23.55
N ARG A 13 -2.77 3.75 -23.14
CA ARG A 13 -1.57 4.39 -23.69
C ARG A 13 -0.86 3.57 -24.76
N GLY A 14 -1.12 2.26 -24.83
CA GLY A 14 -0.48 1.34 -25.77
C GLY A 14 1.03 1.12 -25.51
N SER A 15 1.58 1.63 -24.42
CA SER A 15 3.02 1.60 -24.11
C SER A 15 3.29 1.26 -22.66
N ILE A 16 4.49 0.74 -22.42
CA ILE A 16 5.07 0.53 -21.08
C ILE A 16 6.06 1.67 -20.86
N ASP A 17 5.84 2.47 -19.85
CA ASP A 17 6.69 3.61 -19.50
C ASP A 17 6.99 3.67 -17.99
N LEU A 18 7.93 4.53 -17.61
CA LEU A 18 8.40 4.60 -16.22
C LEU A 18 7.28 4.96 -15.22
N PRO A 19 6.35 5.90 -15.49
CA PRO A 19 5.24 6.16 -14.58
C PRO A 19 4.38 4.92 -14.30
N MET A 20 4.12 4.08 -15.31
CA MET A 20 3.40 2.82 -15.12
C MET A 20 4.15 1.88 -14.16
N VAL A 21 5.47 1.74 -14.35
CA VAL A 21 6.30 0.89 -13.48
C VAL A 21 6.27 1.39 -12.04
N VAL A 22 6.40 2.71 -11.84
CA VAL A 22 6.31 3.33 -10.50
C VAL A 22 4.93 3.11 -9.87
N LEU A 23 3.85 3.23 -10.64
CA LEU A 23 2.50 2.96 -10.16
C LEU A 23 2.34 1.48 -9.72
N CYS A 24 2.80 0.54 -10.55
CA CYS A 24 2.77 -0.88 -10.19
C CYS A 24 3.61 -1.18 -8.95
N ALA A 25 4.79 -0.56 -8.82
CA ALA A 25 5.63 -0.69 -7.64
C ALA A 25 4.93 -0.12 -6.40
N ALA A 26 4.30 1.05 -6.48
CA ALA A 26 3.53 1.62 -5.38
C ALA A 26 2.43 0.67 -4.90
N VAL A 27 1.65 0.08 -5.83
CA VAL A 27 0.59 -0.87 -5.49
C VAL A 27 1.17 -2.17 -4.92
N ALA A 28 2.27 -2.68 -5.47
CA ALA A 28 2.95 -3.88 -4.95
C ALA A 28 3.42 -3.68 -3.50
N LEU A 29 4.07 -2.55 -3.22
CA LEU A 29 4.54 -2.18 -1.88
C LEU A 29 3.38 -2.00 -0.90
N TRP A 30 2.30 -1.37 -1.34
CA TRP A 30 1.10 -1.17 -0.55
C TRP A 30 0.46 -2.50 -0.13
N ILE A 31 0.18 -3.38 -1.10
CA ILE A 31 -0.44 -4.67 -0.83
C ILE A 31 0.51 -5.56 -0.02
N GLY A 32 1.79 -5.64 -0.40
CA GLY A 32 2.78 -6.43 0.33
C GLY A 32 2.96 -5.99 1.78
N ALA A 33 2.83 -4.69 2.07
CA ALA A 33 2.85 -4.18 3.44
C ALA A 33 1.66 -4.69 4.27
N PHE A 34 0.47 -4.75 3.66
CA PHE A 34 -0.72 -5.33 4.30
C PHE A 34 -0.58 -6.82 4.52
N ASP A 35 -0.11 -7.55 3.50
CA ASP A 35 0.07 -9.00 3.59
C ASP A 35 1.07 -9.34 4.70
N ALA A 36 2.13 -8.54 4.87
CA ALA A 36 3.08 -8.71 5.96
C ALA A 36 2.44 -8.53 7.35
N MET A 37 1.56 -7.53 7.52
CA MET A 37 0.84 -7.33 8.79
C MET A 37 -0.21 -8.40 9.02
N TYR A 38 -0.96 -8.76 7.97
CA TYR A 38 -2.03 -9.74 8.06
C TYR A 38 -1.47 -11.13 8.36
N GLY A 39 -0.42 -11.54 7.62
CA GLY A 39 0.24 -12.83 7.82
C GLY A 39 0.96 -12.96 9.17
N ALA A 40 1.20 -11.85 9.89
CA ALA A 40 1.77 -11.92 11.23
C ALA A 40 0.83 -12.57 12.27
N GLN A 41 -0.48 -12.64 11.98
CA GLN A 41 -1.44 -13.33 12.85
C GLN A 41 -1.24 -14.86 12.85
N ASP A 42 -0.70 -15.40 11.75
CA ASP A 42 -0.60 -16.83 11.49
C ASP A 42 0.79 -17.37 11.88
N GLU A 43 1.65 -16.58 12.59
CA GLU A 43 3.03 -16.95 12.91
C GLU A 43 3.14 -18.31 13.57
N ASP A 44 2.33 -18.60 14.60
CA ASP A 44 2.39 -19.86 15.35
C ASP A 44 1.91 -21.03 14.49
N PHE A 45 0.85 -20.81 13.70
CA PHE A 45 0.35 -21.81 12.77
C PHE A 45 1.38 -22.13 11.69
N ASP A 46 1.90 -21.11 11.00
CA ASP A 46 2.91 -21.25 9.95
C ASP A 46 4.15 -21.99 10.46
N ARG A 47 4.61 -21.63 11.66
CA ARG A 47 5.75 -22.28 12.32
C ARG A 47 5.46 -23.76 12.60
N SER A 48 4.25 -24.09 13.04
CA SER A 48 3.84 -25.47 13.33
C SER A 48 3.77 -26.35 12.07
N GLN A 49 3.46 -25.74 10.92
CA GLN A 49 3.35 -26.41 9.62
C GLN A 49 4.65 -26.36 8.81
N GLY A 50 5.74 -25.79 9.36
CA GLY A 50 7.01 -25.63 8.65
C GLY A 50 6.93 -24.68 7.46
N LEU A 51 5.96 -23.78 7.43
CA LEU A 51 5.81 -22.77 6.38
C LEU A 51 6.81 -21.63 6.59
N HIS A 52 7.21 -21.01 5.49
CA HIS A 52 8.11 -19.85 5.49
C HIS A 52 7.31 -18.58 5.27
N SER A 53 7.19 -17.76 6.31
CA SER A 53 6.58 -16.42 6.25
C SER A 53 7.52 -15.36 6.83
N LEU A 54 7.20 -14.09 6.61
CA LEU A 54 7.94 -12.98 7.21
C LEU A 54 7.90 -13.05 8.74
N ALA A 55 6.73 -13.41 9.29
CA ALA A 55 6.55 -13.53 10.73
C ALA A 55 7.34 -14.71 11.31
N VAL A 56 7.37 -15.86 10.64
CA VAL A 56 8.21 -17.00 11.04
C VAL A 56 9.70 -16.65 11.04
N SER A 57 10.14 -15.85 10.06
CA SER A 57 11.56 -15.50 9.87
C SER A 57 12.02 -14.38 10.80
N TYR A 58 11.19 -13.36 11.05
CA TYR A 58 11.55 -12.12 11.74
C TYR A 58 10.69 -11.82 12.98
N GLY A 59 9.74 -12.71 13.31
CA GLY A 59 8.70 -12.48 14.31
C GLY A 59 7.65 -11.45 13.87
N ALA A 60 6.50 -11.41 14.56
CA ALA A 60 5.44 -10.44 14.30
C ALA A 60 5.96 -8.99 14.33
N GLY A 61 6.82 -8.65 15.28
CA GLY A 61 7.44 -7.32 15.37
C GLY A 61 8.26 -6.95 14.13
N GLY A 62 9.02 -7.90 13.58
CA GLY A 62 9.79 -7.73 12.34
C GLY A 62 8.89 -7.56 11.11
N ALA A 63 7.82 -8.34 11.00
CA ALA A 63 6.83 -8.22 9.94
C ALA A 63 6.16 -6.83 9.95
N PHE A 64 5.81 -6.30 11.13
CA PHE A 64 5.27 -4.94 11.28
C PHE A 64 6.29 -3.84 10.94
N ALA A 65 7.57 -4.02 11.28
CA ALA A 65 8.62 -3.08 10.90
C ALA A 65 8.81 -3.04 9.38
N ILE A 66 8.85 -4.20 8.74
CA ILE A 66 8.90 -4.33 7.27
C ILE A 66 7.68 -3.65 6.64
N SER A 67 6.48 -3.92 7.13
CA SER A 67 5.25 -3.28 6.65
C SER A 67 5.32 -1.75 6.70
N ARG A 68 5.85 -1.16 7.77
CA ARG A 68 6.03 0.31 7.88
C ARG A 68 6.96 0.84 6.80
N VAL A 69 8.09 0.18 6.57
CA VAL A 69 9.04 0.59 5.52
C VAL A 69 8.38 0.51 4.14
N LEU A 70 7.66 -0.58 3.85
CA LEU A 70 6.94 -0.74 2.59
C LEU A 70 5.88 0.34 2.38
N HIS A 71 5.09 0.69 3.41
CA HIS A 71 4.10 1.75 3.33
C HIS A 71 4.74 3.14 3.11
N VAL A 72 5.83 3.46 3.79
CA VAL A 72 6.56 4.74 3.57
C VAL A 72 7.08 4.80 2.13
N THR A 73 7.68 3.72 1.64
CA THR A 73 8.19 3.65 0.26
C THR A 73 7.04 3.73 -0.76
N CYS A 74 5.90 3.11 -0.48
CA CYS A 74 4.69 3.21 -1.29
C CYS A 74 4.24 4.68 -1.43
N ILE A 75 4.14 5.43 -0.34
CA ILE A 75 3.75 6.85 -0.36
C ILE A 75 4.79 7.67 -1.16
N ALA A 76 6.08 7.40 -1.00
CA ALA A 76 7.13 8.05 -1.80
C ALA A 76 6.96 7.76 -3.31
N CYS A 77 6.59 6.54 -3.69
CA CYS A 77 6.29 6.18 -5.08
C CYS A 77 5.05 6.94 -5.60
N PHE A 78 3.96 7.03 -4.84
CA PHE A 78 2.80 7.83 -5.24
C PHE A 78 3.15 9.30 -5.38
N PHE A 79 3.94 9.86 -4.47
CA PHE A 79 4.39 11.24 -4.55
C PHE A 79 5.25 11.47 -5.82
N ALA A 80 6.22 10.60 -6.09
CA ALA A 80 7.05 10.65 -7.29
C ALA A 80 6.21 10.55 -8.57
N LEU A 81 5.20 9.68 -8.58
CA LEU A 81 4.27 9.53 -9.70
C LEU A 81 3.54 10.84 -10.03
N GLY A 82 3.06 11.56 -9.01
CA GLY A 82 2.43 12.87 -9.19
C GLY A 82 3.35 13.88 -9.84
N LEU A 83 4.63 13.92 -9.43
CA LEU A 83 5.65 14.79 -10.05
C LEU A 83 5.94 14.38 -11.49
N MET A 84 6.08 13.08 -11.76
CA MET A 84 6.38 12.55 -13.11
C MET A 84 5.25 12.85 -14.11
N LEU A 85 4.01 12.83 -13.66
CA LEU A 85 2.82 13.08 -14.50
C LEU A 85 2.39 14.54 -14.50
N GLY A 86 3.04 15.43 -13.74
CA GLY A 86 2.69 16.83 -13.63
C GLY A 86 1.28 17.07 -13.08
N LEU A 87 0.83 16.22 -12.14
CA LEU A 87 -0.50 16.32 -11.56
C LEU A 87 -0.60 17.56 -10.65
N SER A 88 -1.81 18.13 -10.55
CA SER A 88 -2.03 19.33 -9.74
C SER A 88 -1.89 19.06 -8.23
N TRP A 89 -1.85 20.12 -7.43
CA TRP A 89 -1.77 20.05 -5.97
C TRP A 89 -2.84 19.15 -5.33
N LEU A 90 -4.00 19.02 -5.99
CA LEU A 90 -5.13 18.22 -5.50
C LEU A 90 -4.77 16.72 -5.42
N TYR A 91 -3.97 16.21 -6.36
CA TYR A 91 -3.45 14.86 -6.29
C TYR A 91 -2.64 14.62 -5.00
N PHE A 92 -1.77 15.58 -4.65
CA PHE A 92 -0.94 15.48 -3.44
C PHE A 92 -1.76 15.54 -2.14
N VAL A 93 -2.93 16.19 -2.15
CA VAL A 93 -3.90 16.08 -1.05
C VAL A 93 -4.38 14.63 -0.90
N GLY A 94 -4.71 13.95 -2.00
CA GLY A 94 -5.08 12.53 -1.98
C GLY A 94 -3.96 11.64 -1.43
N VAL A 95 -2.71 11.87 -1.85
CA VAL A 95 -1.53 11.18 -1.31
C VAL A 95 -1.36 11.46 0.19
N GLY A 96 -1.59 12.69 0.64
CA GLY A 96 -1.54 13.07 2.05
C GLY A 96 -2.62 12.37 2.89
N ILE A 97 -3.85 12.26 2.40
CA ILE A 97 -4.93 11.49 3.04
C ILE A 97 -4.52 10.01 3.14
N GLY A 98 -3.97 9.46 2.07
CA GLY A 98 -3.44 8.08 2.06
C GLY A 98 -2.36 7.87 3.12
N ALA A 99 -1.37 8.77 3.17
CA ALA A 99 -0.29 8.72 4.16
C ALA A 99 -0.81 8.80 5.60
N GLY A 100 -1.73 9.73 5.88
CA GLY A 100 -2.37 9.87 7.20
C GLY A 100 -3.16 8.63 7.59
N THR A 101 -3.86 8.00 6.63
CA THR A 101 -4.63 6.77 6.86
C THR A 101 -3.71 5.60 7.19
N LEU A 102 -2.60 5.43 6.45
CA LEU A 102 -1.60 4.39 6.70
C LEU A 102 -0.87 4.61 8.03
N TYR A 103 -0.53 5.85 8.35
CA TYR A 103 0.06 6.20 9.66
C TYR A 103 -0.88 5.84 10.82
N TYR A 104 -2.14 6.26 10.73
CA TYR A 104 -3.16 5.95 11.74
C TYR A 104 -3.36 4.45 11.89
N GLN A 105 -3.39 3.70 10.79
CA GLN A 105 -3.47 2.24 10.81
C GLN A 105 -2.37 1.61 11.67
N HIS A 106 -1.10 2.02 11.47
CA HIS A 106 0.02 1.52 12.27
C HIS A 106 -0.01 1.95 13.74
N SER A 107 -0.84 2.93 14.11
CA SER A 107 -1.03 3.34 15.50
C SER A 107 -2.07 2.51 16.24
N ILE A 108 -3.00 1.88 15.53
CA ILE A 108 -4.12 1.12 16.13
C ILE A 108 -3.96 -0.40 16.04
N VAL A 109 -2.97 -0.89 15.28
CA VAL A 109 -2.64 -2.31 15.18
C VAL A 109 -1.23 -2.52 15.69
N SER A 110 -1.02 -3.55 16.51
CA SER A 110 0.29 -3.87 17.08
C SER A 110 0.64 -5.35 16.90
N PRO A 111 1.93 -5.71 17.00
CA PRO A 111 2.35 -7.13 16.93
C PRO A 111 1.81 -8.01 18.05
N THR A 112 1.21 -7.41 19.07
CA THR A 112 0.63 -8.10 20.24
C THR A 112 -0.90 -8.04 20.27
N ASP A 113 -1.52 -7.23 19.40
CA ASP A 113 -2.97 -7.09 19.33
C ASP A 113 -3.44 -7.03 17.87
N PHE A 114 -3.96 -8.14 17.39
CA PHE A 114 -4.49 -8.32 16.04
C PHE A 114 -6.00 -8.10 15.93
N SER A 115 -6.68 -7.73 17.01
CA SER A 115 -8.15 -7.64 17.06
C SER A 115 -8.75 -6.72 15.99
N ARG A 116 -8.01 -5.72 15.53
CA ARG A 116 -8.44 -4.74 14.53
C ARG A 116 -7.85 -4.94 13.13
N VAL A 117 -6.99 -5.93 12.94
CA VAL A 117 -6.28 -6.14 11.66
C VAL A 117 -7.26 -6.31 10.50
N THR A 118 -8.28 -7.14 10.65
CA THR A 118 -9.28 -7.38 9.58
C THR A 118 -10.08 -6.12 9.25
N GLN A 119 -10.51 -5.35 10.25
CA GLN A 119 -11.24 -4.08 10.04
C GLN A 119 -10.35 -3.04 9.33
N VAL A 120 -9.09 -2.96 9.73
CA VAL A 120 -8.10 -2.09 9.12
C VAL A 120 -7.86 -2.47 7.66
N TYR A 121 -7.72 -3.77 7.38
CA TYR A 121 -7.49 -4.29 6.04
C TYR A 121 -8.56 -3.81 5.05
N PHE A 122 -9.84 -3.99 5.34
CA PHE A 122 -10.91 -3.64 4.42
C PHE A 122 -11.18 -2.13 4.35
N LEU A 123 -11.38 -1.50 5.51
CA LEU A 123 -11.84 -0.10 5.55
C LEU A 123 -10.73 0.88 5.12
N ARG A 124 -9.49 0.69 5.60
CA ARG A 124 -8.41 1.64 5.35
C ARG A 124 -7.88 1.55 3.92
N ASN A 125 -7.79 0.35 3.37
CA ASN A 125 -7.47 0.16 1.95
C ASN A 125 -8.47 0.86 1.04
N GLY A 126 -9.76 0.77 1.35
CA GLY A 126 -10.81 1.48 0.63
C GLY A 126 -10.59 3.00 0.66
N ILE A 127 -10.31 3.57 1.85
CA ILE A 127 -10.07 5.01 1.99
C ILE A 127 -8.85 5.47 1.18
N VAL A 128 -7.71 4.78 1.29
CA VAL A 128 -6.49 5.12 0.54
C VAL A 128 -6.75 5.07 -0.96
N SER A 129 -7.38 3.98 -1.43
CA SER A 129 -7.68 3.77 -2.85
C SER A 129 -8.59 4.86 -3.41
N VAL A 130 -9.70 5.13 -2.73
CA VAL A 130 -10.69 6.13 -3.16
C VAL A 130 -10.10 7.53 -3.11
N ALA A 131 -9.39 7.90 -2.04
CA ALA A 131 -8.79 9.23 -1.91
C ALA A 131 -7.78 9.52 -3.03
N ILE A 132 -6.84 8.61 -3.27
CA ILE A 132 -5.82 8.80 -4.31
C ILE A 132 -6.48 8.82 -5.70
N CYS A 133 -7.41 7.89 -5.98
CA CYS A 133 -8.07 7.80 -7.27
C CYS A 133 -8.92 9.05 -7.58
N LEU A 134 -9.77 9.49 -6.63
CA LEU A 134 -10.61 10.67 -6.81
C LEU A 134 -9.77 11.94 -6.97
N CYS A 135 -8.74 12.12 -6.12
CA CYS A 135 -7.88 13.29 -6.22
C CYS A 135 -7.03 13.27 -7.51
N ALA A 136 -6.60 12.10 -7.97
CA ALA A 136 -5.93 11.96 -9.26
C ALA A 136 -6.86 12.36 -10.41
N TRP A 137 -8.08 11.86 -10.41
CA TRP A 137 -9.07 12.19 -11.44
C TRP A 137 -9.43 13.68 -11.44
N LEU A 138 -9.72 14.24 -10.28
CA LEU A 138 -10.07 15.66 -10.13
C LEU A 138 -8.90 16.59 -10.48
N SER A 139 -7.65 16.14 -10.32
CA SER A 139 -6.45 16.94 -10.64
C SER A 139 -6.34 17.32 -12.13
N TYR A 140 -7.09 16.66 -13.01
CA TYR A 140 -7.15 17.01 -14.44
C TYR A 140 -8.06 18.21 -14.73
N TYR A 141 -8.85 18.65 -13.77
CA TYR A 141 -9.80 19.76 -13.93
C TYR A 141 -9.35 21.04 -13.21
N VAL A 142 -8.23 20.98 -12.52
CA VAL A 142 -7.64 22.05 -11.72
C VAL A 142 -6.18 22.27 -12.13
#